data_c30fb53e8e0d922cd2cf5448e89505df
#
_entry.id   c30fb53e8e0d922cd2cf5448e89505df
#
_cell.length_a   1.000
_cell.length_b   1.000
_cell.length_c   1.000
_cell.angle_alpha   90.00
_cell.angle_beta   90.00
_cell.angle_gamma   90.00
#
_symmetry.space_group_name_H-M   'P 1'
#
loop_
_entity.id
_entity.type
_entity.pdbx_description
1 polymer ?
#
loop_
_entity_poly.entity_id
_entity_poly.type
_entity_poly.pdbx_seq_one_letter_code
_entity_poly.pdbx_strand_id
1 'polypeptide(L)'
;MDTNHLLTQEQIDYCMECGLCTGSCPISREISTFSPRQIIKRAMLDPDGGLVHSREIWACLSCASCSGRCPAEIDFPEFISSHRQQARRAGNFPQESHHGIMQAVAGLQTHSLKQQRTGWAQKAGKFRDTGQYFYFVGCLPFFEVTFRYLNLSPLETARSMLTLFNKMGIEPVISNDERCCGHDALWCGDHATFRKLAEWNLEVIKASGAKTVIFSCPEGYVTFKNYYPKYFGELPFEVLHMTEFMVRELPKTGLTFQASSGESVTYHDPCRLGRLAGIYEAPRQLLGMLPEIKLVEMERNRENALCCGTSAWMECSSYSKAIQTERMQEAIQTGAQTLITACPKCQIHFSCACSSTDINLKMVDLYSYLNQRLSLGSR
;
A
#
# COMPACT_ATOMS: atom_id res chain seq x y z
N MET A 1 25.85 0.59 -13.33
CA MET A 1 26.29 1.57 -12.33
C MET A 1 25.36 1.43 -11.13
N ASP A 2 25.88 0.92 -10.01
CA ASP A 2 25.15 0.84 -8.74
C ASP A 2 25.04 2.26 -8.18
N THR A 3 23.98 2.98 -8.54
CA THR A 3 23.64 4.20 -7.83
C THR A 3 23.07 3.79 -6.48
N ASN A 4 23.97 3.69 -5.51
CA ASN A 4 23.65 3.58 -4.10
C ASN A 4 22.91 4.86 -3.69
N HIS A 5 21.59 4.89 -3.83
CA HIS A 5 20.74 5.84 -3.11
C HIS A 5 20.56 5.35 -1.66
N LEU A 6 21.69 5.07 -1.02
CA LEU A 6 21.74 5.02 0.43
C LEU A 6 21.45 6.43 0.90
N LEU A 7 20.58 6.58 1.88
CA LEU A 7 20.63 7.75 2.75
C LEU A 7 22.11 7.93 3.10
N THR A 8 22.70 9.03 2.67
CA THR A 8 24.10 9.26 2.89
C THR A 8 24.33 9.30 4.39
N GLN A 9 25.49 8.88 4.85
CA GLN A 9 25.92 9.04 6.25
C GLN A 9 25.56 10.44 6.75
N GLU A 10 25.73 11.45 5.91
CA GLU A 10 25.36 12.84 6.16
C GLU A 10 23.91 13.04 6.66
N GLN A 11 22.92 12.29 6.16
CA GLN A 11 21.54 12.49 6.59
C GLN A 11 21.25 11.96 8.00
N ILE A 12 21.94 10.87 8.41
CA ILE A 12 21.77 10.35 9.77
C ILE A 12 22.61 11.15 10.78
N ASP A 13 23.66 11.82 10.36
CA ASP A 13 24.51 12.67 11.21
C ASP A 13 23.74 13.88 11.79
N TYR A 14 22.62 14.28 11.17
CA TYR A 14 21.71 15.29 11.72
C TYR A 14 20.81 14.77 12.86
N CYS A 15 20.91 13.51 13.28
CA CYS A 15 20.10 12.95 14.33
C CYS A 15 20.38 13.62 15.69
N MET A 16 19.39 14.34 16.21
CA MET A 16 19.49 15.02 17.51
C MET A 16 19.20 14.12 18.70
N GLU A 17 19.06 12.83 18.51
CA GLU A 17 18.71 11.83 19.54
C GLU A 17 17.47 12.16 20.40
N CYS A 18 16.53 12.97 19.90
CA CYS A 18 15.38 13.48 20.66
C CYS A 18 14.36 12.41 21.07
N GLY A 19 14.36 11.24 20.43
CA GLY A 19 13.50 10.10 20.78
C GLY A 19 12.06 10.15 20.21
N LEU A 20 11.64 11.20 19.50
CA LEU A 20 10.29 11.31 18.92
C LEU A 20 9.95 10.13 17.98
N CYS A 21 10.93 9.65 17.22
CA CYS A 21 10.79 8.50 16.36
C CYS A 21 10.49 7.19 17.13
N THR A 22 11.10 7.00 18.30
CA THR A 22 10.85 5.85 19.17
C THR A 22 9.46 5.94 19.81
N GLY A 23 9.09 7.12 20.32
CA GLY A 23 7.78 7.36 20.93
C GLY A 23 6.61 7.22 19.98
N SER A 24 6.81 7.48 18.66
CA SER A 24 5.77 7.34 17.65
C SER A 24 5.75 5.96 16.97
N CYS A 25 6.74 5.10 17.24
CA CYS A 25 6.88 3.82 16.56
C CYS A 25 5.94 2.75 17.13
N PRO A 26 5.04 2.16 16.36
CA PRO A 26 4.18 1.10 16.85
C PRO A 26 4.96 -0.16 17.27
N ILE A 27 6.09 -0.45 16.63
CA ILE A 27 6.94 -1.60 16.98
C ILE A 27 7.64 -1.36 18.32
N SER A 28 8.10 -0.13 18.61
CA SER A 28 8.74 0.19 19.89
C SER A 28 7.82 -0.01 21.11
N ARG A 29 6.50 0.07 20.89
CA ARG A 29 5.51 -0.20 21.96
C ARG A 29 5.38 -1.69 22.26
N GLU A 30 5.55 -2.53 21.24
CA GLU A 30 5.39 -3.99 21.35
C GLU A 30 6.72 -4.71 21.66
N ILE A 31 7.83 -4.16 21.18
CA ILE A 31 9.18 -4.71 21.35
C ILE A 31 10.03 -3.65 22.05
N SER A 32 10.25 -3.80 23.35
CA SER A 32 10.97 -2.82 24.17
C SER A 32 12.42 -2.57 23.72
N THR A 33 13.04 -3.54 23.07
CA THR A 33 14.40 -3.42 22.50
C THR A 33 14.45 -2.74 21.16
N PHE A 34 13.31 -2.61 20.44
CA PHE A 34 13.25 -1.94 19.14
C PHE A 34 13.14 -0.42 19.31
N SER A 35 14.09 0.31 18.76
CA SER A 35 14.08 1.78 18.78
C SER A 35 14.70 2.35 17.53
N PRO A 36 13.95 3.09 16.71
CA PRO A 36 14.51 3.76 15.53
C PRO A 36 15.72 4.65 15.86
N ARG A 37 15.66 5.39 16.97
CA ARG A 37 16.79 6.21 17.45
C ARG A 37 18.04 5.36 17.73
N GLN A 38 17.89 4.23 18.46
CA GLN A 38 19.03 3.36 18.79
C GLN A 38 19.59 2.67 17.55
N ILE A 39 18.74 2.32 16.59
CA ILE A 39 19.15 1.74 15.30
C ILE A 39 20.00 2.74 14.51
N ILE A 40 19.55 4.00 14.40
CA ILE A 40 20.33 5.07 13.77
C ILE A 40 21.67 5.25 14.50
N LYS A 41 21.65 5.37 15.83
CA LYS A 41 22.88 5.55 16.62
C LYS A 41 23.88 4.42 16.41
N ARG A 42 23.43 3.16 16.39
CA ARG A 42 24.30 2.02 16.10
C ARG A 42 24.91 2.07 14.70
N ALA A 43 24.14 2.49 13.69
CA ALA A 43 24.65 2.66 12.34
C ALA A 43 25.73 3.76 12.25
N MET A 44 25.59 4.84 13.03
CA MET A 44 26.61 5.90 13.12
C MET A 44 27.90 5.44 13.79
N LEU A 45 27.79 4.59 14.84
CA LEU A 45 28.93 4.12 15.62
C LEU A 45 29.66 2.91 15.00
N ASP A 46 28.93 2.11 14.22
CA ASP A 46 29.45 0.90 13.56
C ASP A 46 28.97 0.85 12.11
N PRO A 47 29.53 1.71 11.25
CA PRO A 47 29.14 1.77 9.84
C PRO A 47 29.49 0.49 9.07
N ASP A 48 30.41 -0.34 9.60
CA ASP A 48 30.94 -1.51 8.91
C ASP A 48 30.13 -2.81 9.11
N GLY A 49 29.04 -2.81 9.90
CA GLY A 49 28.16 -3.92 9.73
C GLY A 49 27.42 -4.56 10.88
N GLY A 50 27.47 -4.07 12.11
CA GLY A 50 26.71 -4.68 13.23
C GLY A 50 25.20 -4.71 12.95
N LEU A 51 24.68 -3.69 12.27
CA LEU A 51 23.27 -3.60 11.95
C LEU A 51 22.85 -4.59 10.86
N VAL A 52 23.74 -4.92 9.91
CA VAL A 52 23.51 -5.86 8.82
C VAL A 52 23.20 -7.29 9.33
N HIS A 53 23.74 -7.66 10.48
CA HIS A 53 23.50 -8.96 11.11
C HIS A 53 22.36 -8.93 12.13
N SER A 54 21.77 -7.76 12.40
CA SER A 54 20.70 -7.60 13.37
C SER A 54 19.36 -8.10 12.83
N ARG A 55 18.60 -8.83 13.67
CA ARG A 55 17.21 -9.21 13.36
C ARG A 55 16.24 -8.04 13.45
N GLU A 56 16.59 -6.98 14.17
CA GLU A 56 15.71 -5.84 14.42
C GLU A 56 15.31 -5.09 13.14
N ILE A 57 16.22 -5.01 12.15
CA ILE A 57 15.92 -4.29 10.88
C ILE A 57 14.68 -4.85 10.18
N TRP A 58 14.37 -6.12 10.39
CA TRP A 58 13.23 -6.80 9.76
C TRP A 58 11.90 -6.47 10.41
N ALA A 59 11.88 -6.14 11.71
CA ALA A 59 10.66 -5.81 12.44
C ALA A 59 10.02 -4.47 12.01
N CYS A 60 10.80 -3.56 11.39
CA CYS A 60 10.30 -2.26 10.96
C CYS A 60 9.20 -2.40 9.92
N LEU A 61 8.04 -1.77 10.16
CA LEU A 61 6.89 -1.75 9.23
C LEU A 61 7.06 -0.79 8.05
N SER A 62 8.14 -0.02 7.98
CA SER A 62 8.35 1.03 6.98
C SER A 62 7.15 1.97 6.84
N CYS A 63 6.41 2.21 7.92
CA CYS A 63 5.14 2.94 7.92
C CYS A 63 5.30 4.47 7.98
N ALA A 64 6.53 4.98 8.07
CA ALA A 64 6.91 6.38 8.14
C ALA A 64 6.32 7.18 9.32
N SER A 65 5.79 6.54 10.37
CA SER A 65 5.30 7.25 11.56
C SER A 65 6.42 8.00 12.29
N CYS A 66 7.63 7.42 12.32
CA CYS A 66 8.83 8.03 12.88
C CYS A 66 9.36 9.19 12.03
N SER A 67 9.37 9.07 10.68
CA SER A 67 9.86 10.12 9.78
C SER A 67 8.99 11.35 9.81
N GLY A 68 7.66 11.20 9.85
CA GLY A 68 6.73 12.32 9.96
C GLY A 68 6.81 13.10 11.28
N ARG A 69 7.57 12.59 12.27
CA ARG A 69 7.82 13.25 13.55
C ARG A 69 9.27 13.68 13.74
N CYS A 70 10.13 13.39 12.77
CA CYS A 70 11.55 13.68 12.87
C CYS A 70 11.83 15.14 12.54
N PRO A 71 12.36 15.96 13.49
CA PRO A 71 12.69 17.36 13.22
C PRO A 71 13.92 17.50 12.28
N ALA A 72 14.72 16.43 12.13
CA ALA A 72 15.83 16.35 11.19
C ALA A 72 15.44 15.69 9.85
N GLU A 73 14.15 15.45 9.62
CA GLU A 73 13.58 14.92 8.38
C GLU A 73 14.20 13.60 7.90
N ILE A 74 14.70 12.76 8.83
CA ILE A 74 15.31 11.47 8.49
C ILE A 74 14.26 10.52 7.93
N ASP A 75 14.45 10.06 6.68
CA ASP A 75 13.63 9.00 6.10
C ASP A 75 14.06 7.62 6.62
N PHE A 76 13.59 7.28 7.82
CA PHE A 76 13.90 6.02 8.45
C PHE A 76 13.45 4.78 7.64
N PRO A 77 12.31 4.75 6.96
CA PRO A 77 11.95 3.68 6.04
C PRO A 77 13.00 3.44 4.95
N GLU A 78 13.49 4.48 4.29
CA GLU A 78 14.51 4.35 3.25
C GLU A 78 15.85 3.88 3.82
N PHE A 79 16.26 4.43 4.97
CA PHE A 79 17.41 3.98 5.73
C PHE A 79 17.35 2.47 6.05
N ILE A 80 16.22 1.96 6.57
CA ILE A 80 16.04 0.54 6.86
C ILE A 80 16.06 -0.31 5.58
N SER A 81 15.44 0.14 4.50
CA SER A 81 15.44 -0.59 3.21
C SER A 81 16.86 -0.80 2.70
N SER A 82 17.73 0.22 2.81
CA SER A 82 19.14 0.14 2.44
C SER A 82 19.90 -0.90 3.26
N HIS A 83 19.71 -0.90 4.58
CA HIS A 83 20.33 -1.88 5.48
C HIS A 83 19.81 -3.30 5.23
N ARG A 84 18.52 -3.47 4.90
CA ARG A 84 17.96 -4.76 4.47
C ARG A 84 18.61 -5.28 3.18
N GLN A 85 18.91 -4.39 2.23
CA GLN A 85 19.65 -4.78 1.03
C GLN A 85 21.06 -5.30 1.36
N GLN A 86 21.77 -4.60 2.25
CA GLN A 86 23.10 -5.04 2.71
C GLN A 86 23.01 -6.36 3.49
N ALA A 87 22.02 -6.49 4.38
CA ALA A 87 21.77 -7.71 5.15
C ALA A 87 21.53 -8.92 4.25
N ARG A 88 20.72 -8.78 3.20
CA ARG A 88 20.50 -9.85 2.21
C ARG A 88 21.79 -10.23 1.48
N ARG A 89 22.62 -9.26 1.11
CA ARG A 89 23.95 -9.52 0.51
C ARG A 89 24.86 -10.29 1.45
N ALA A 90 24.75 -10.06 2.76
CA ALA A 90 25.49 -10.76 3.81
C ALA A 90 24.85 -12.11 4.25
N GLY A 91 23.79 -12.55 3.58
CA GLY A 91 23.11 -13.80 3.90
C GLY A 91 22.14 -13.74 5.07
N ASN A 92 21.81 -12.55 5.58
CA ASN A 92 20.77 -12.35 6.60
C ASN A 92 19.44 -12.01 5.93
N PHE A 93 18.42 -12.85 6.11
CA PHE A 93 17.10 -12.73 5.46
C PHE A 93 16.00 -12.55 6.51
N PRO A 94 14.87 -11.91 6.14
CA PRO A 94 13.70 -11.83 7.00
C PRO A 94 13.06 -13.21 7.20
N GLN A 95 12.24 -13.33 8.22
CA GLN A 95 11.24 -14.38 8.28
C GLN A 95 10.10 -14.00 7.33
N GLU A 96 9.95 -14.72 6.22
CA GLU A 96 8.91 -14.47 5.24
C GLU A 96 7.56 -14.97 5.73
N SER A 97 6.54 -14.11 5.66
CA SER A 97 5.17 -14.47 6.02
C SER A 97 4.58 -15.44 4.99
N HIS A 98 3.65 -16.30 5.43
CA HIS A 98 2.98 -17.27 4.57
C HIS A 98 3.97 -18.15 3.79
N HIS A 99 5.07 -18.56 4.44
CA HIS A 99 6.12 -19.40 3.84
C HIS A 99 6.72 -18.83 2.56
N GLY A 100 6.77 -17.52 2.40
CA GLY A 100 7.41 -16.85 1.27
C GLY A 100 6.63 -16.90 -0.05
N ILE A 101 5.34 -17.27 -0.05
CA ILE A 101 4.55 -17.40 -1.28
C ILE A 101 4.53 -16.10 -2.09
N MET A 102 4.44 -14.94 -1.43
CA MET A 102 4.38 -13.65 -2.13
C MET A 102 5.73 -13.27 -2.73
N GLN A 103 6.83 -13.60 -2.06
CA GLN A 103 8.18 -13.43 -2.58
C GLN A 103 8.44 -14.38 -3.76
N ALA A 104 8.01 -15.64 -3.66
CA ALA A 104 8.10 -16.59 -4.75
C ALA A 104 7.30 -16.13 -5.99
N VAL A 105 6.07 -15.64 -5.80
CA VAL A 105 5.25 -15.07 -6.88
C VAL A 105 5.94 -13.87 -7.53
N ALA A 106 6.54 -12.96 -6.76
CA ALA A 106 7.29 -11.82 -7.29
C ALA A 106 8.51 -12.29 -8.08
N GLY A 107 9.28 -13.25 -7.56
CA GLY A 107 10.43 -13.85 -8.24
C GLY A 107 10.06 -14.51 -9.57
N LEU A 108 8.98 -15.31 -9.60
CA LEU A 108 8.47 -15.92 -10.83
C LEU A 108 8.12 -14.88 -11.90
N GLN A 109 7.55 -13.75 -11.49
CA GLN A 109 7.16 -12.67 -12.41
C GLN A 109 8.35 -11.89 -13.02
N THR A 110 9.58 -12.13 -12.58
CA THR A 110 10.79 -11.58 -13.25
C THR A 110 11.18 -12.33 -14.52
N HIS A 111 10.47 -13.40 -14.87
CA HIS A 111 10.69 -14.22 -16.03
C HIS A 111 9.60 -14.04 -17.09
N SER A 112 9.86 -14.46 -18.34
CA SER A 112 8.94 -14.39 -19.47
C SER A 112 7.84 -15.46 -19.38
N LEU A 113 7.00 -15.38 -18.36
CA LEU A 113 5.86 -16.28 -18.16
C LEU A 113 4.61 -15.73 -18.86
N LYS A 114 3.90 -16.61 -19.58
CA LYS A 114 2.54 -16.30 -20.04
C LYS A 114 1.59 -16.32 -18.84
N GLN A 115 0.83 -15.25 -18.67
CA GLN A 115 -0.16 -15.10 -17.61
C GLN A 115 -1.56 -14.90 -18.21
N GLN A 116 -2.58 -15.32 -17.48
CA GLN A 116 -3.99 -15.04 -17.78
C GLN A 116 -4.62 -14.24 -16.62
N ARG A 117 -3.97 -13.14 -16.26
CA ARG A 117 -4.37 -12.34 -15.11
C ARG A 117 -5.55 -11.39 -15.35
N THR A 118 -6.00 -11.27 -16.62
CA THR A 118 -7.15 -10.42 -17.00
C THR A 118 -8.48 -11.19 -17.12
N GLY A 119 -8.48 -12.52 -16.92
CA GLY A 119 -9.68 -13.35 -17.08
C GLY A 119 -10.89 -12.90 -16.25
N TRP A 120 -10.66 -12.28 -15.10
CA TRP A 120 -11.69 -11.72 -14.23
C TRP A 120 -12.38 -10.49 -14.86
N ALA A 121 -11.69 -9.75 -15.72
CA ALA A 121 -12.16 -8.48 -16.28
C ALA A 121 -13.25 -8.67 -17.34
N GLN A 122 -13.22 -9.78 -18.10
CA GLN A 122 -14.18 -10.07 -19.17
C GLN A 122 -15.64 -10.05 -18.73
N LYS A 123 -15.91 -10.42 -17.46
CA LYS A 123 -17.27 -10.42 -16.87
C LYS A 123 -17.58 -9.15 -16.09
N ALA A 124 -16.59 -8.30 -15.83
CA ALA A 124 -16.72 -7.11 -15.00
C ALA A 124 -16.97 -5.83 -15.79
N GLY A 125 -16.54 -5.76 -17.06
CA GLY A 125 -16.72 -4.57 -17.87
C GLY A 125 -15.88 -4.55 -19.14
N LYS A 126 -15.81 -3.37 -19.77
CA LYS A 126 -15.06 -3.11 -20.98
C LYS A 126 -13.66 -2.59 -20.67
N PHE A 127 -12.68 -3.09 -21.37
CA PHE A 127 -11.29 -2.67 -21.28
C PHE A 127 -10.59 -2.81 -22.65
N ARG A 128 -9.39 -2.27 -22.79
CA ARG A 128 -8.62 -2.23 -24.05
C ARG A 128 -7.19 -2.72 -23.82
N ASP A 129 -6.51 -3.05 -24.91
CA ASP A 129 -5.07 -3.39 -24.91
C ASP A 129 -4.21 -2.11 -25.04
N THR A 130 -4.75 -1.03 -25.64
CA THR A 130 -4.09 0.27 -25.81
C THR A 130 -5.06 1.41 -25.50
N GLY A 131 -4.55 2.53 -24.92
CA GLY A 131 -5.40 3.66 -24.58
C GLY A 131 -4.73 4.69 -23.68
N GLN A 132 -5.47 5.73 -23.33
CA GLN A 132 -4.98 6.86 -22.54
C GLN A 132 -4.74 6.48 -21.06
N TYR A 133 -5.59 5.62 -20.48
CA TYR A 133 -5.59 5.27 -19.07
C TYR A 133 -5.22 3.80 -18.88
N PHE A 134 -4.19 3.55 -18.10
CA PHE A 134 -3.80 2.18 -17.70
C PHE A 134 -4.25 1.94 -16.26
N TYR A 135 -5.10 0.93 -16.04
CA TYR A 135 -5.41 0.47 -14.69
C TYR A 135 -4.40 -0.59 -14.27
N PHE A 136 -3.51 -0.22 -13.36
CA PHE A 136 -2.55 -1.14 -12.77
C PHE A 136 -3.22 -1.96 -11.67
N VAL A 137 -3.51 -3.22 -11.97
CA VAL A 137 -4.25 -4.15 -11.09
C VAL A 137 -3.38 -4.67 -9.94
N GLY A 138 -2.09 -4.80 -10.17
CA GLY A 138 -1.14 -5.25 -9.17
C GLY A 138 -1.34 -6.70 -8.72
N CYS A 139 -1.25 -6.94 -7.43
CA CYS A 139 -1.27 -8.28 -6.85
C CYS A 139 -2.67 -8.85 -6.59
N LEU A 140 -3.76 -8.12 -6.90
CA LEU A 140 -5.13 -8.55 -6.59
C LEU A 140 -5.48 -9.98 -7.07
N PRO A 141 -5.10 -10.42 -8.31
CA PRO A 141 -5.38 -11.79 -8.74
C PRO A 141 -4.67 -12.85 -7.91
N PHE A 142 -3.46 -12.56 -7.41
CA PHE A 142 -2.71 -13.46 -6.55
C PHE A 142 -3.27 -13.46 -5.12
N PHE A 143 -3.67 -12.31 -4.62
CA PHE A 143 -4.31 -12.19 -3.31
C PHE A 143 -5.63 -12.97 -3.24
N GLU A 144 -6.43 -12.97 -4.30
CA GLU A 144 -7.68 -13.74 -4.39
C GLU A 144 -7.46 -15.23 -4.13
N VAL A 145 -6.38 -15.79 -4.67
CA VAL A 145 -6.06 -17.21 -4.51
C VAL A 145 -5.40 -17.47 -3.16
N THR A 146 -4.39 -16.67 -2.82
CA THR A 146 -3.54 -16.89 -1.63
C THR A 146 -4.33 -16.71 -0.34
N PHE A 147 -5.24 -15.72 -0.27
CA PHE A 147 -5.96 -15.35 0.94
C PHE A 147 -7.44 -15.76 0.94
N ARG A 148 -7.82 -16.71 0.09
CA ARG A 148 -9.19 -17.23 0.01
C ARG A 148 -9.73 -17.73 1.37
N TYR A 149 -8.87 -18.29 2.20
CA TYR A 149 -9.22 -18.80 3.52
C TYR A 149 -9.72 -17.71 4.50
N LEU A 150 -9.47 -16.43 4.20
CA LEU A 150 -9.97 -15.29 4.98
C LEU A 150 -11.39 -14.84 4.57
N ASN A 151 -12.05 -15.55 3.65
CA ASN A 151 -13.34 -15.16 3.09
C ASN A 151 -13.36 -13.74 2.51
N LEU A 152 -12.23 -13.32 1.94
CA LEU A 152 -12.06 -12.07 1.22
C LEU A 152 -12.11 -12.28 -0.28
N SER A 153 -12.57 -11.27 -0.99
CA SER A 153 -12.51 -11.18 -2.46
C SER A 153 -11.70 -9.97 -2.91
N PRO A 154 -10.35 -10.00 -2.83
CA PRO A 154 -9.53 -8.88 -3.28
C PRO A 154 -9.76 -8.50 -4.75
N LEU A 155 -10.15 -9.44 -5.61
CA LEU A 155 -10.53 -9.15 -6.99
C LEU A 155 -11.83 -8.34 -7.12
N GLU A 156 -12.66 -8.26 -6.09
CA GLU A 156 -13.83 -7.37 -6.11
C GLU A 156 -13.42 -5.90 -6.17
N THR A 157 -12.30 -5.53 -5.57
CA THR A 157 -11.69 -4.22 -5.77
C THR A 157 -11.41 -3.96 -7.26
N ALA A 158 -10.80 -4.93 -7.96
CA ALA A 158 -10.48 -4.77 -9.37
C ALA A 158 -11.75 -4.71 -10.26
N ARG A 159 -12.76 -5.53 -9.96
CA ARG A 159 -14.05 -5.50 -10.68
C ARG A 159 -14.76 -4.17 -10.47
N SER A 160 -14.81 -3.70 -9.23
CA SER A 160 -15.41 -2.40 -8.88
C SER A 160 -14.68 -1.25 -9.56
N MET A 161 -13.35 -1.29 -9.62
CA MET A 161 -12.54 -0.31 -10.35
C MET A 161 -12.91 -0.26 -11.83
N LEU A 162 -12.96 -1.42 -12.51
CA LEU A 162 -13.33 -1.49 -13.92
C LEU A 162 -14.75 -0.97 -14.16
N THR A 163 -15.69 -1.34 -13.29
CA THR A 163 -17.07 -0.84 -13.37
C THR A 163 -17.14 0.67 -13.17
N LEU A 164 -16.40 1.23 -12.22
CA LEU A 164 -16.33 2.67 -11.98
C LEU A 164 -15.75 3.41 -13.20
N PHE A 165 -14.67 2.93 -13.82
CA PHE A 165 -14.16 3.47 -15.07
C PHE A 165 -15.24 3.47 -16.16
N ASN A 166 -15.91 2.34 -16.35
CA ASN A 166 -16.94 2.22 -17.39
C ASN A 166 -18.16 3.14 -17.12
N LYS A 167 -18.58 3.28 -15.84
CA LYS A 167 -19.61 4.27 -15.48
C LYS A 167 -19.20 5.70 -15.83
N MET A 168 -17.92 6.04 -15.68
CA MET A 168 -17.35 7.34 -16.09
C MET A 168 -17.11 7.45 -17.61
N GLY A 169 -17.50 6.45 -18.40
CA GLY A 169 -17.30 6.45 -19.86
C GLY A 169 -15.88 6.10 -20.30
N ILE A 170 -15.07 5.53 -19.42
CA ILE A 170 -13.67 5.17 -19.64
C ILE A 170 -13.52 3.66 -19.81
N GLU A 171 -12.86 3.24 -20.88
CA GLU A 171 -12.40 1.87 -21.08
C GLU A 171 -10.89 1.84 -20.83
N PRO A 172 -10.43 1.44 -19.62
CA PRO A 172 -9.01 1.46 -19.27
C PRO A 172 -8.25 0.35 -19.98
N VAL A 173 -6.94 0.53 -20.12
CA VAL A 173 -6.04 -0.57 -20.48
C VAL A 173 -5.87 -1.49 -19.29
N ILE A 174 -6.02 -2.79 -19.50
CA ILE A 174 -5.69 -3.86 -18.55
C ILE A 174 -4.86 -4.91 -19.28
N SER A 175 -3.67 -5.22 -18.79
CA SER A 175 -2.73 -6.09 -19.51
C SER A 175 -2.47 -7.41 -18.79
N ASN A 176 -2.40 -8.50 -19.56
CA ASN A 176 -1.89 -9.80 -19.10
C ASN A 176 -0.38 -9.75 -18.81
N ASP A 177 0.33 -8.83 -19.42
CA ASP A 177 1.80 -8.71 -19.31
C ASP A 177 2.24 -7.85 -18.13
N GLU A 178 1.30 -7.22 -17.43
CA GLU A 178 1.57 -6.53 -16.16
C GLU A 178 2.22 -7.48 -15.14
N ARG A 179 3.17 -6.98 -14.36
CA ARG A 179 3.85 -7.70 -13.28
C ARG A 179 3.57 -7.05 -11.92
N CYS A 180 4.02 -7.67 -10.85
CA CYS A 180 4.03 -7.03 -9.53
C CYS A 180 4.74 -5.66 -9.62
N CYS A 181 4.24 -4.66 -8.88
CA CYS A 181 4.85 -3.34 -8.83
C CYS A 181 6.27 -3.33 -8.21
N GLY A 182 6.65 -4.43 -7.56
CA GLY A 182 7.95 -4.55 -6.90
C GLY A 182 8.02 -3.95 -5.49
N HIS A 183 6.91 -3.39 -4.95
CA HIS A 183 6.87 -2.77 -3.63
C HIS A 183 7.51 -3.66 -2.55
N ASP A 184 7.08 -4.90 -2.45
CA ASP A 184 7.54 -5.79 -1.39
C ASP A 184 9.01 -6.18 -1.57
N ALA A 185 9.45 -6.37 -2.81
CA ALA A 185 10.87 -6.61 -3.13
C ALA A 185 11.73 -5.41 -2.72
N LEU A 186 11.32 -4.18 -3.05
CA LEU A 186 12.02 -2.96 -2.65
C LEU A 186 12.17 -2.87 -1.12
N TRP A 187 11.06 -3.02 -0.39
CA TRP A 187 11.04 -2.83 1.07
C TRP A 187 11.65 -4.00 1.86
N CYS A 188 11.76 -5.19 1.29
CA CYS A 188 12.53 -6.28 1.89
C CYS A 188 14.01 -6.30 1.44
N GLY A 189 14.48 -5.30 0.69
CA GLY A 189 15.87 -5.17 0.25
C GLY A 189 16.24 -6.05 -0.96
N ASP A 190 15.28 -6.67 -1.65
CA ASP A 190 15.51 -7.40 -2.90
C ASP A 190 15.41 -6.46 -4.11
N HIS A 191 16.35 -5.56 -4.21
CA HIS A 191 16.39 -4.55 -5.27
C HIS A 191 16.62 -5.16 -6.67
N ALA A 192 17.19 -6.37 -6.76
CA ALA A 192 17.37 -7.05 -8.05
C ALA A 192 16.02 -7.48 -8.63
N THR A 193 15.17 -8.12 -7.83
CA THR A 193 13.79 -8.46 -8.21
C THR A 193 12.97 -7.21 -8.50
N PHE A 194 13.07 -6.18 -7.63
CA PHE A 194 12.38 -4.90 -7.85
C PHE A 194 12.70 -4.30 -9.23
N ARG A 195 13.99 -4.17 -9.59
CA ARG A 195 14.42 -3.58 -10.87
C ARG A 195 13.84 -4.32 -12.07
N LYS A 196 13.94 -5.65 -12.10
CA LYS A 196 13.41 -6.47 -13.19
C LYS A 196 11.90 -6.30 -13.38
N LEU A 197 11.14 -6.29 -12.28
CA LEU A 197 9.70 -6.08 -12.30
C LEU A 197 9.35 -4.67 -12.81
N ALA A 198 10.09 -3.66 -12.36
CA ALA A 198 9.89 -2.28 -12.75
C ALA A 198 10.17 -2.05 -14.24
N GLU A 199 11.32 -2.54 -14.74
CA GLU A 199 11.68 -2.49 -16.15
C GLU A 199 10.59 -3.10 -17.03
N TRP A 200 10.13 -4.29 -16.66
CA TRP A 200 9.05 -4.97 -17.38
C TRP A 200 7.76 -4.13 -17.42
N ASN A 201 7.32 -3.61 -16.28
CA ASN A 201 6.10 -2.81 -16.21
C ASN A 201 6.21 -1.52 -17.01
N LEU A 202 7.37 -0.85 -17.00
CA LEU A 202 7.60 0.35 -17.79
C LEU A 202 7.45 0.08 -19.30
N GLU A 203 7.98 -1.03 -19.80
CA GLU A 203 7.84 -1.42 -21.20
C GLU A 203 6.39 -1.77 -21.56
N VAL A 204 5.67 -2.49 -20.69
CA VAL A 204 4.24 -2.81 -20.89
C VAL A 204 3.38 -1.54 -20.95
N ILE A 205 3.60 -0.61 -20.02
CA ILE A 205 2.85 0.65 -19.98
C ILE A 205 3.18 1.50 -21.20
N LYS A 206 4.44 1.59 -21.59
CA LYS A 206 4.88 2.32 -22.78
C LYS A 206 4.24 1.75 -24.05
N ALA A 207 4.25 0.43 -24.20
CA ALA A 207 3.63 -0.25 -25.35
C ALA A 207 2.12 -0.02 -25.44
N SER A 208 1.43 0.15 -24.31
CA SER A 208 -0.02 0.45 -24.27
C SER A 208 -0.37 1.86 -24.74
N GLY A 209 0.59 2.76 -24.84
CA GLY A 209 0.38 4.18 -25.19
C GLY A 209 -0.25 5.03 -24.09
N ALA A 210 -0.40 4.47 -22.87
CA ALA A 210 -1.04 5.18 -21.76
C ALA A 210 -0.28 6.45 -21.35
N LYS A 211 -1.05 7.48 -21.03
CA LYS A 211 -0.55 8.76 -20.51
C LYS A 211 -0.79 8.92 -19.00
N THR A 212 -1.67 8.13 -18.46
CA THR A 212 -1.97 8.11 -17.02
C THR A 212 -2.10 6.67 -16.55
N VAL A 213 -1.38 6.33 -15.48
CA VAL A 213 -1.45 5.02 -14.81
C VAL A 213 -2.16 5.19 -13.48
N ILE A 214 -3.21 4.40 -13.27
CA ILE A 214 -4.12 4.55 -12.14
C ILE A 214 -4.07 3.30 -11.25
N PHE A 215 -3.97 3.51 -9.95
CA PHE A 215 -3.80 2.46 -8.95
C PHE A 215 -4.95 2.44 -7.96
N SER A 216 -5.45 1.23 -7.63
CA SER A 216 -6.31 1.00 -6.47
C SER A 216 -5.52 0.66 -5.21
N CYS A 217 -4.25 0.33 -5.35
CA CYS A 217 -3.36 -0.04 -4.26
C CYS A 217 -2.35 1.07 -3.96
N PRO A 218 -2.32 1.61 -2.72
CA PRO A 218 -1.37 2.66 -2.32
C PRO A 218 0.09 2.22 -2.42
N GLU A 219 0.38 0.93 -2.22
CA GLU A 219 1.74 0.41 -2.33
C GLU A 219 2.26 0.49 -3.76
N GLY A 220 1.45 0.06 -4.73
CA GLY A 220 1.79 0.21 -6.15
C GLY A 220 1.93 1.67 -6.54
N TYR A 221 0.97 2.50 -6.14
CA TYR A 221 0.98 3.94 -6.40
C TYR A 221 2.27 4.62 -5.92
N VAL A 222 2.61 4.48 -4.64
CA VAL A 222 3.82 5.09 -4.06
C VAL A 222 5.09 4.55 -4.71
N THR A 223 5.11 3.25 -5.02
CA THR A 223 6.27 2.62 -5.67
C THR A 223 6.53 3.25 -7.03
N PHE A 224 5.50 3.44 -7.85
CA PHE A 224 5.63 4.11 -9.16
C PHE A 224 5.92 5.60 -9.02
N LYS A 225 5.21 6.31 -8.15
CA LYS A 225 5.34 7.76 -8.03
C LYS A 225 6.66 8.21 -7.42
N ASN A 226 7.10 7.54 -6.35
CA ASN A 226 8.24 8.00 -5.55
C ASN A 226 9.54 7.23 -5.83
N TYR A 227 9.45 5.93 -6.20
CA TYR A 227 10.63 5.07 -6.28
C TYR A 227 11.05 4.73 -7.71
N TYR A 228 10.13 4.49 -8.64
CA TYR A 228 10.51 4.28 -10.04
C TYR A 228 11.36 5.44 -10.59
N PRO A 229 11.01 6.73 -10.36
CA PRO A 229 11.86 7.82 -10.84
C PRO A 229 13.28 7.83 -10.28
N LYS A 230 13.48 7.35 -9.04
CA LYS A 230 14.81 7.25 -8.45
C LYS A 230 15.73 6.25 -9.17
N TYR A 231 15.15 5.25 -9.83
CA TYR A 231 15.89 4.17 -10.51
C TYR A 231 15.93 4.31 -12.03
N PHE A 232 14.92 4.93 -12.63
CA PHE A 232 14.70 4.95 -14.09
C PHE A 232 14.56 6.36 -14.67
N GLY A 233 14.66 7.41 -13.85
CA GLY A 233 14.43 8.79 -14.27
C GLY A 233 12.96 9.14 -14.39
N GLU A 234 12.64 10.30 -14.96
CA GLU A 234 11.28 10.81 -15.10
C GLU A 234 10.39 9.86 -15.90
N LEU A 235 9.19 9.59 -15.38
CA LEU A 235 8.24 8.71 -16.03
C LEU A 235 7.49 9.44 -17.14
N PRO A 236 7.29 8.82 -18.33
CA PRO A 236 6.61 9.46 -19.46
C PRO A 236 5.07 9.47 -19.33
N PHE A 237 4.54 9.23 -18.16
CA PHE A 237 3.12 9.18 -17.83
C PHE A 237 2.84 9.71 -16.42
N GLU A 238 1.62 10.22 -16.24
CA GLU A 238 1.12 10.62 -14.93
C GLU A 238 0.81 9.38 -14.07
N VAL A 239 1.12 9.44 -12.77
CA VAL A 239 0.81 8.38 -11.79
C VAL A 239 -0.23 8.90 -10.81
N LEU A 240 -1.40 8.27 -10.75
CA LEU A 240 -2.51 8.67 -9.88
C LEU A 240 -3.02 7.49 -9.04
N HIS A 241 -3.38 7.80 -7.81
CA HIS A 241 -4.25 6.91 -7.04
C HIS A 241 -5.72 7.13 -7.44
N MET A 242 -6.53 6.07 -7.47
CA MET A 242 -7.92 6.16 -7.92
C MET A 242 -8.75 7.18 -7.14
N THR A 243 -8.44 7.42 -5.87
CA THR A 243 -9.13 8.43 -5.08
C THR A 243 -8.92 9.84 -5.63
N GLU A 244 -7.69 10.19 -6.03
CA GLU A 244 -7.39 11.47 -6.68
C GLU A 244 -8.05 11.56 -8.05
N PHE A 245 -7.98 10.46 -8.82
CA PHE A 245 -8.60 10.38 -10.14
C PHE A 245 -10.11 10.58 -10.06
N MET A 246 -10.80 9.90 -9.15
CA MET A 246 -12.25 10.06 -8.99
C MET A 246 -12.65 11.46 -8.53
N VAL A 247 -11.94 12.05 -7.57
CA VAL A 247 -12.21 13.43 -7.12
C VAL A 247 -12.08 14.41 -8.30
N ARG A 248 -11.10 14.20 -9.19
CA ARG A 248 -10.85 15.05 -10.36
C ARG A 248 -11.86 14.85 -11.48
N GLU A 249 -12.25 13.61 -11.77
CA GLU A 249 -13.01 13.26 -12.96
C GLU A 249 -14.52 13.09 -12.72
N LEU A 250 -14.93 12.56 -11.56
CA LEU A 250 -16.33 12.26 -11.27
C LEU A 250 -17.27 13.46 -11.42
N PRO A 251 -16.92 14.69 -10.97
CA PRO A 251 -17.77 15.86 -11.16
C PRO A 251 -18.08 16.24 -12.63
N LYS A 252 -17.24 15.77 -13.56
CA LYS A 252 -17.39 16.05 -15.00
C LYS A 252 -18.37 15.10 -15.69
N THR A 253 -18.78 14.02 -15.03
CA THR A 253 -19.53 12.92 -15.65
C THR A 253 -21.05 13.04 -15.51
N GLY A 254 -21.54 13.88 -14.63
CA GLY A 254 -22.97 13.92 -14.25
C GLY A 254 -23.46 12.70 -13.45
N LEU A 255 -22.55 11.83 -13.00
CA LEU A 255 -22.88 10.71 -12.12
C LEU A 255 -23.15 11.22 -10.70
N THR A 256 -24.07 10.56 -10.02
CA THR A 256 -24.40 10.85 -8.61
C THR A 256 -24.40 9.58 -7.78
N PHE A 257 -24.25 9.72 -6.48
CA PHE A 257 -24.41 8.62 -5.56
C PHE A 257 -25.86 8.51 -5.08
N GLN A 258 -26.37 7.29 -5.01
CA GLN A 258 -27.67 7.00 -4.44
C GLN A 258 -27.64 7.15 -2.92
N ALA A 259 -28.73 7.62 -2.34
CA ALA A 259 -28.91 7.65 -0.90
C ALA A 259 -28.81 6.23 -0.30
N SER A 260 -28.26 6.15 0.88
CA SER A 260 -28.21 4.93 1.69
C SER A 260 -29.09 5.07 2.92
N SER A 261 -29.24 4.00 3.70
CA SER A 261 -30.11 3.96 4.88
C SER A 261 -29.52 4.63 6.13
N GLY A 262 -28.73 5.70 6.00
CA GLY A 262 -28.14 6.40 7.17
C GLY A 262 -27.02 5.62 7.86
N GLU A 263 -26.19 4.92 7.10
CA GLU A 263 -25.06 4.12 7.61
C GLU A 263 -23.94 5.00 8.15
N SER A 264 -23.36 4.62 9.30
CA SER A 264 -22.13 5.21 9.80
C SER A 264 -20.92 4.39 9.39
N VAL A 265 -19.90 5.06 8.92
CA VAL A 265 -18.63 4.44 8.47
C VAL A 265 -17.44 5.07 9.15
N THR A 266 -16.36 4.30 9.32
CA THR A 266 -15.06 4.82 9.70
C THR A 266 -14.02 4.50 8.63
N TYR A 267 -12.97 5.31 8.53
CA TYR A 267 -11.96 5.15 7.48
C TYR A 267 -10.58 4.86 8.07
N HIS A 268 -9.93 3.80 7.59
CA HIS A 268 -8.53 3.54 7.90
C HIS A 268 -7.63 4.22 6.87
N ASP A 269 -6.78 5.14 7.33
CA ASP A 269 -5.74 5.75 6.50
C ASP A 269 -4.57 4.79 6.27
N PRO A 270 -4.38 4.24 5.06
CA PRO A 270 -3.23 3.40 4.76
C PRO A 270 -1.95 4.24 4.82
N CYS A 271 -0.92 3.74 5.50
CA CYS A 271 0.32 4.48 5.69
C CYS A 271 1.00 4.90 4.37
N ARG A 272 0.87 4.09 3.31
CA ARG A 272 1.42 4.41 1.98
C ARG A 272 0.63 5.54 1.30
N LEU A 273 -0.69 5.56 1.43
CA LEU A 273 -1.51 6.62 0.84
C LEU A 273 -1.37 7.93 1.62
N GLY A 274 -1.45 7.85 2.96
CA GLY A 274 -1.33 9.00 3.84
C GLY A 274 0.12 9.48 3.98
N ARG A 275 0.90 8.87 4.87
CA ARG A 275 2.23 9.39 5.26
C ARG A 275 3.26 9.44 4.14
N LEU A 276 3.24 8.48 3.20
CA LEU A 276 4.21 8.48 2.11
C LEU A 276 3.76 9.25 0.85
N ALA A 277 2.45 9.48 0.69
CA ALA A 277 1.92 10.18 -0.49
C ALA A 277 1.18 11.48 -0.17
N GLY A 278 0.90 11.78 1.11
CA GLY A 278 0.18 12.98 1.52
C GLY A 278 -1.31 12.99 1.21
N ILE A 279 -1.89 11.85 0.77
CA ILE A 279 -3.28 11.77 0.34
C ILE A 279 -4.16 11.34 1.52
N TYR A 280 -4.77 12.32 2.18
CA TYR A 280 -5.70 12.11 3.30
C TYR A 280 -7.13 12.51 2.95
N GLU A 281 -7.30 13.59 2.18
CA GLU A 281 -8.60 14.19 1.97
C GLU A 281 -9.38 13.58 0.80
N ALA A 282 -8.73 13.09 -0.25
CA ALA A 282 -9.43 12.52 -1.40
C ALA A 282 -10.38 11.35 -1.04
N PRO A 283 -10.01 10.37 -0.18
CA PRO A 283 -10.95 9.35 0.29
C PRO A 283 -12.15 9.96 1.08
N ARG A 284 -11.89 10.98 1.89
CA ARG A 284 -12.93 11.66 2.69
C ARG A 284 -13.89 12.46 1.82
N GLN A 285 -13.36 13.15 0.81
CA GLN A 285 -14.19 13.85 -0.18
C GLN A 285 -15.13 12.88 -0.91
N LEU A 286 -14.63 11.71 -1.33
CA LEU A 286 -15.47 10.70 -1.97
C LEU A 286 -16.55 10.14 -1.03
N LEU A 287 -16.21 9.88 0.23
CA LEU A 287 -17.19 9.46 1.23
C LEU A 287 -18.21 10.57 1.54
N GLY A 288 -17.77 11.84 1.56
CA GLY A 288 -18.64 13.00 1.74
C GLY A 288 -19.59 13.29 0.57
N MET A 289 -19.33 12.72 -0.62
CA MET A 289 -20.26 12.79 -1.76
C MET A 289 -21.44 11.81 -1.63
N LEU A 290 -21.37 10.86 -0.69
CA LEU A 290 -22.41 9.85 -0.48
C LEU A 290 -23.54 10.44 0.39
N PRO A 291 -24.78 10.52 -0.12
CA PRO A 291 -25.91 11.00 0.68
C PRO A 291 -26.15 10.10 1.90
N GLU A 292 -26.46 10.72 3.04
CA GLU A 292 -26.84 10.05 4.30
C GLU A 292 -25.76 9.15 4.93
N ILE A 293 -24.52 9.19 4.42
CA ILE A 293 -23.39 8.51 5.06
C ILE A 293 -22.75 9.42 6.10
N LYS A 294 -22.58 8.89 7.31
CA LYS A 294 -21.86 9.59 8.39
C LYS A 294 -20.45 9.01 8.53
N LEU A 295 -19.44 9.76 8.15
CA LEU A 295 -18.05 9.43 8.46
C LEU A 295 -17.77 9.76 9.94
N VAL A 296 -17.36 8.75 10.72
CA VAL A 296 -16.91 8.89 12.11
C VAL A 296 -15.42 8.57 12.14
N GLU A 297 -14.61 9.57 12.41
CA GLU A 297 -13.14 9.39 12.43
C GLU A 297 -12.70 8.57 13.65
N MET A 298 -11.68 7.74 13.46
CA MET A 298 -10.96 7.16 14.59
C MET A 298 -10.16 8.25 15.32
N GLU A 299 -9.83 8.05 16.58
CA GLU A 299 -9.01 8.99 17.35
C GLU A 299 -7.68 9.28 16.64
N ARG A 300 -6.98 8.21 16.22
CA ARG A 300 -5.76 8.33 15.42
C ARG A 300 -6.11 8.21 13.93
N ASN A 301 -6.25 9.32 13.27
CA ASN A 301 -6.53 9.40 11.84
C ASN A 301 -5.46 10.23 11.12
N ARG A 302 -5.50 10.26 9.80
CA ARG A 302 -4.54 10.96 8.91
C ARG A 302 -3.10 10.57 9.22
N GLU A 303 -2.22 11.53 9.48
CA GLU A 303 -0.80 11.32 9.80
C GLU A 303 -0.58 10.53 11.09
N ASN A 304 -1.55 10.59 12.02
CA ASN A 304 -1.49 9.87 13.29
C ASN A 304 -2.01 8.43 13.21
N ALA A 305 -2.58 8.02 12.07
CA ALA A 305 -3.18 6.70 11.92
C ALA A 305 -2.21 5.57 12.27
N LEU A 306 -2.68 4.61 13.07
CA LEU A 306 -1.90 3.40 13.35
C LEU A 306 -1.77 2.55 12.08
N CYS A 307 -0.61 1.94 11.88
CA CYS A 307 -0.35 1.02 10.77
C CYS A 307 -1.21 -0.26 10.88
N CYS A 308 -1.46 -0.92 9.74
CA CYS A 308 -2.11 -2.22 9.71
C CYS A 308 -1.21 -3.40 10.15
N GLY A 309 -0.04 -3.13 10.75
CA GLY A 309 0.78 -4.08 11.49
C GLY A 309 1.72 -4.95 10.68
N THR A 310 1.75 -4.88 9.34
CA THR A 310 2.67 -5.70 8.53
C THR A 310 3.20 -4.90 7.33
N SER A 311 4.41 -5.23 6.86
CA SER A 311 5.04 -4.66 5.67
C SER A 311 5.75 -5.74 4.87
N ALA A 312 5.70 -5.64 3.54
CA ALA A 312 6.46 -6.47 2.59
C ALA A 312 6.35 -8.00 2.82
N TRP A 313 5.25 -8.48 3.43
CA TRP A 313 5.01 -9.90 3.74
C TRP A 313 6.13 -10.56 4.54
N MET A 314 6.68 -9.84 5.50
CA MET A 314 7.72 -10.35 6.39
C MET A 314 7.40 -10.08 7.86
N GLU A 315 8.00 -10.87 8.76
CA GLU A 315 7.95 -10.70 10.21
C GLU A 315 6.52 -10.60 10.78
N CYS A 316 5.56 -11.39 10.24
CA CYS A 316 4.20 -11.47 10.78
C CYS A 316 4.21 -12.29 12.07
N SER A 317 4.19 -11.62 13.22
CA SER A 317 4.37 -12.21 14.56
C SER A 317 3.33 -11.68 15.55
N SER A 318 3.51 -11.97 16.84
CA SER A 318 2.63 -11.50 17.92
C SER A 318 2.50 -9.97 17.96
N TYR A 319 3.59 -9.23 17.76
CA TYR A 319 3.54 -7.76 17.73
C TYR A 319 2.75 -7.24 16.53
N SER A 320 2.83 -7.89 15.37
CA SER A 320 2.00 -7.54 14.22
C SER A 320 0.51 -7.71 14.53
N LYS A 321 0.16 -8.82 15.20
CA LYS A 321 -1.21 -9.09 15.65
C LYS A 321 -1.69 -8.10 16.70
N ALA A 322 -0.85 -7.73 17.65
CA ALA A 322 -1.18 -6.72 18.66
C ALA A 322 -1.54 -5.38 18.00
N ILE A 323 -0.70 -4.89 17.07
CA ILE A 323 -0.94 -3.65 16.33
C ILE A 323 -2.22 -3.72 15.48
N GLN A 324 -2.46 -4.86 14.80
CA GLN A 324 -3.68 -5.09 14.01
C GLN A 324 -4.92 -5.02 14.90
N THR A 325 -4.90 -5.74 16.01
CA THR A 325 -6.01 -5.80 16.98
C THR A 325 -6.28 -4.43 17.60
N GLU A 326 -5.24 -3.71 18.02
CA GLU A 326 -5.36 -2.35 18.55
C GLU A 326 -6.07 -1.42 17.52
N ARG A 327 -5.66 -1.47 16.24
CA ARG A 327 -6.29 -0.67 15.21
C ARG A 327 -7.74 -1.03 14.95
N MET A 328 -8.09 -2.31 15.00
CA MET A 328 -9.47 -2.79 14.86
C MET A 328 -10.35 -2.36 16.05
N GLN A 329 -9.80 -2.42 17.27
CA GLN A 329 -10.50 -1.94 18.48
C GLN A 329 -10.78 -0.44 18.40
N GLU A 330 -9.82 0.36 17.91
CA GLU A 330 -10.01 1.79 17.69
C GLU A 330 -11.14 2.06 16.67
N ALA A 331 -11.25 1.25 15.62
CA ALA A 331 -12.36 1.34 14.68
C ALA A 331 -13.70 0.98 15.33
N ILE A 332 -13.76 -0.04 16.18
CA ILE A 332 -14.97 -0.41 16.95
C ILE A 332 -15.40 0.71 17.90
N GLN A 333 -14.45 1.37 18.56
CA GLN A 333 -14.72 2.46 19.51
C GLN A 333 -15.39 3.68 18.85
N THR A 334 -15.30 3.84 17.52
CA THR A 334 -16.05 4.86 16.79
C THR A 334 -17.56 4.64 16.80
N GLY A 335 -18.02 3.43 17.07
CA GLY A 335 -19.42 3.01 16.92
C GLY A 335 -19.88 2.91 15.46
N ALA A 336 -18.97 3.04 14.49
CA ALA A 336 -19.30 2.91 13.06
C ALA A 336 -19.62 1.45 12.70
N GLN A 337 -20.57 1.27 11.79
CA GLN A 337 -21.05 -0.04 11.33
C GLN A 337 -20.06 -0.71 10.36
N THR A 338 -19.29 0.10 9.64
CA THR A 338 -18.40 -0.39 8.58
C THR A 338 -17.04 0.32 8.63
N LEU A 339 -15.97 -0.46 8.62
CA LEU A 339 -14.60 0.04 8.40
C LEU A 339 -14.30 0.04 6.89
N ILE A 340 -13.94 1.21 6.36
CA ILE A 340 -13.54 1.38 4.97
C ILE A 340 -12.03 1.57 4.87
N THR A 341 -11.42 0.95 3.88
CA THR A 341 -10.00 1.18 3.54
C THR A 341 -9.79 1.18 2.03
N ALA A 342 -8.83 1.99 1.55
CA ALA A 342 -8.42 2.03 0.15
C ALA A 342 -7.11 1.25 -0.09
N CYS A 343 -6.87 0.18 0.69
CA CYS A 343 -5.66 -0.64 0.56
C CYS A 343 -6.00 -2.12 0.71
N PRO A 344 -5.84 -2.92 -0.35
CA PRO A 344 -6.17 -4.35 -0.29
C PRO A 344 -5.30 -5.12 0.71
N LYS A 345 -4.06 -4.72 0.93
CA LYS A 345 -3.20 -5.36 1.92
C LYS A 345 -3.65 -5.05 3.35
N CYS A 346 -4.05 -3.80 3.65
CA CYS A 346 -4.64 -3.48 4.95
C CYS A 346 -5.90 -4.32 5.22
N GLN A 347 -6.74 -4.50 4.20
CA GLN A 347 -7.93 -5.35 4.30
C GLN A 347 -7.56 -6.80 4.64
N ILE A 348 -6.56 -7.38 3.97
CA ILE A 348 -6.08 -8.75 4.26
C ILE A 348 -5.57 -8.85 5.71
N HIS A 349 -4.75 -7.89 6.16
CA HIS A 349 -4.17 -7.90 7.50
C HIS A 349 -5.25 -7.82 8.60
N PHE A 350 -6.22 -6.94 8.44
CA PHE A 350 -7.32 -6.80 9.40
C PHE A 350 -8.23 -8.01 9.38
N SER A 351 -8.54 -8.58 8.22
CA SER A 351 -9.32 -9.81 8.15
C SER A 351 -8.60 -10.99 8.78
N CYS A 352 -7.28 -11.05 8.65
CA CYS A 352 -6.45 -12.04 9.35
C CYS A 352 -6.49 -11.83 10.88
N ALA A 353 -6.54 -10.58 11.37
CA ALA A 353 -6.74 -10.30 12.79
C ALA A 353 -8.14 -10.73 13.26
N CYS A 354 -9.19 -10.40 12.52
CA CYS A 354 -10.56 -10.81 12.83
C CYS A 354 -10.72 -12.34 12.89
N SER A 355 -10.05 -13.08 11.98
CA SER A 355 -10.13 -14.55 11.97
C SER A 355 -9.46 -15.23 13.17
N SER A 356 -8.62 -14.50 13.93
CA SER A 356 -7.89 -14.97 15.10
C SER A 356 -8.34 -14.34 16.42
N THR A 357 -9.41 -13.55 16.39
CA THR A 357 -10.00 -12.85 17.54
C THR A 357 -11.53 -12.84 17.42
N ASP A 358 -12.23 -12.47 18.49
CA ASP A 358 -13.70 -12.30 18.48
C ASP A 358 -14.16 -10.95 17.89
N ILE A 359 -13.29 -10.27 17.14
CA ILE A 359 -13.63 -9.00 16.50
C ILE A 359 -14.55 -9.25 15.31
N ASN A 360 -15.77 -8.72 15.41
CA ASN A 360 -16.75 -8.75 14.33
C ASN A 360 -17.04 -7.32 13.86
N LEU A 361 -16.24 -6.83 12.92
CA LEU A 361 -16.44 -5.53 12.29
C LEU A 361 -16.50 -5.71 10.77
N LYS A 362 -17.60 -5.24 10.16
CA LYS A 362 -17.73 -5.26 8.70
C LYS A 362 -16.67 -4.38 8.08
N MET A 363 -15.91 -4.94 7.15
CA MET A 363 -14.84 -4.23 6.44
C MET A 363 -15.08 -4.28 4.94
N VAL A 364 -14.95 -3.13 4.28
CA VAL A 364 -15.22 -2.99 2.84
C VAL A 364 -14.11 -2.17 2.18
N ASP A 365 -13.73 -2.57 0.99
CA ASP A 365 -12.87 -1.77 0.11
C ASP A 365 -13.61 -0.50 -0.34
N LEU A 366 -12.91 0.63 -0.37
CA LEU A 366 -13.51 1.93 -0.73
C LEU A 366 -14.17 1.91 -2.12
N TYR A 367 -13.52 1.30 -3.11
CA TYR A 367 -14.03 1.32 -4.50
C TYR A 367 -15.25 0.42 -4.65
N SER A 368 -15.27 -0.72 -3.95
CA SER A 368 -16.44 -1.60 -3.90
C SER A 368 -17.61 -0.89 -3.20
N TYR A 369 -17.33 -0.14 -2.14
CA TYR A 369 -18.34 0.65 -1.42
C TYR A 369 -18.94 1.77 -2.29
N LEU A 370 -18.10 2.49 -3.04
CA LEU A 370 -18.52 3.55 -3.96
C LEU A 370 -19.26 2.99 -5.18
N ASN A 371 -18.77 1.88 -5.77
CA ASN A 371 -19.37 1.29 -6.97
C ASN A 371 -20.81 0.83 -6.76
N GLN A 372 -21.13 0.30 -5.58
CA GLN A 372 -22.48 -0.13 -5.23
C GLN A 372 -23.50 1.03 -5.18
N ARG A 373 -23.02 2.26 -5.03
CA ARG A 373 -23.85 3.46 -4.81
C ARG A 373 -23.80 4.47 -5.96
N LEU A 374 -22.86 4.33 -6.89
CA LEU A 374 -22.72 5.24 -8.03
C LEU A 374 -23.72 4.87 -9.14
N SER A 375 -24.52 5.82 -9.57
CA SER A 375 -25.53 5.66 -10.64
C SER A 375 -25.54 6.86 -11.59
N LEU A 376 -26.19 6.70 -12.73
CA LEU A 376 -26.55 7.84 -13.55
C LEU A 376 -27.50 8.73 -12.75
N GLY A 377 -27.20 10.02 -12.64
CA GLY A 377 -28.11 11.00 -12.07
C GLY A 377 -29.46 10.94 -12.79
N SER A 378 -30.56 10.91 -12.06
CA SER A 378 -31.89 11.11 -12.64
C SER A 378 -31.89 12.51 -13.27
N ARG A 379 -32.03 12.57 -14.60
CA ARG A 379 -32.24 13.82 -15.36
C ARG A 379 -33.55 14.45 -14.96
#